data_e95c941814f889fed02df040022eebaa
#
_entry.id   e95c941814f889fed02df040022eebaa
#
_cell.length_a   1.000
_cell.length_b   1.000
_cell.length_c   1.000
_cell.angle_alpha   90.00
_cell.angle_beta   90.00
_cell.angle_gamma   90.00
#
_symmetry.space_group_name_H-M   'P 1'
#
loop_
_entity.id
_entity.type
_entity.pdbx_description
1 polymer ?
#
loop_
_entity_poly.entity_id
_entity_poly.type
_entity_poly.pdbx_seq_one_letter_code
_entity_poly.pdbx_strand_id
1 'polypeptide(L)'
;MATGTRARRSVRGETTRTFASSGSNEGEDDGETKTKTTKTKTKTKTKKKTSPYPESRSVTVNGERYRRCAAAIVFNDRGQVLCGERSDRKGSWNMPQGGIEKGETVEAAATRELFEETGVRAATGEDDGDVGLVRLVGALPEDDGYCYRVDESTWLAKRGLAGQRLEFCLFHWPGVDGVSSDPTHHPAVNLAGENGESREFDRLRWMDFDDIVADVWPTKRVPYALARDVSRARVDAWLATTRDRV
;
A
#
# COMPACT_ATOMS: atom_id res chain seq x y z
N MET A 1 33.51 24.33 -40.47
CA MET A 1 34.30 25.36 -39.73
C MET A 1 33.83 25.21 -38.30
N ALA A 2 34.61 24.54 -37.55
CA ALA A 2 35.60 25.04 -36.61
C ALA A 2 34.91 25.56 -35.36
N THR A 3 35.11 25.09 -34.27
CA THR A 3 36.14 24.79 -33.27
C THR A 3 35.54 25.21 -31.95
N GLY A 4 35.62 24.59 -30.89
CA GLY A 4 36.68 24.01 -30.13
C GLY A 4 36.47 24.40 -28.70
N THR A 5 36.74 23.62 -27.82
CA THR A 5 37.88 23.38 -26.93
C THR A 5 37.45 23.54 -25.47
N ARG A 6 37.47 22.44 -24.68
CA ARG A 6 38.49 22.11 -23.66
C ARG A 6 38.59 23.17 -22.52
N ALA A 7 38.69 22.91 -21.28
CA ALA A 7 39.30 21.84 -20.50
C ALA A 7 39.36 22.22 -18.99
N ARG A 8 39.52 21.20 -18.18
CA ARG A 8 40.45 21.00 -17.08
C ARG A 8 40.11 21.53 -15.68
N ARG A 9 40.08 20.53 -14.77
CA ARG A 9 41.01 20.22 -13.67
C ARG A 9 41.01 21.22 -12.51
N SER A 10 40.93 20.81 -11.26
CA SER A 10 41.91 20.10 -10.43
C SER A 10 41.40 20.05 -8.99
N VAL A 11 41.37 18.96 -8.29
CA VAL A 11 42.42 18.35 -7.42
C VAL A 11 42.47 18.86 -5.98
N ARG A 12 42.20 17.91 -5.05
CA ARG A 12 42.85 17.61 -3.75
C ARG A 12 42.62 18.52 -2.54
N GLY A 13 42.37 17.81 -1.42
CA GLY A 13 42.63 18.27 -0.06
C GLY A 13 42.27 17.22 0.99
N GLU A 14 43.13 16.20 1.13
CA GLU A 14 43.23 15.39 2.35
C GLU A 14 43.72 16.27 3.50
N THR A 15 43.16 16.09 4.68
CA THR A 15 43.86 16.45 5.92
C THR A 15 43.52 15.47 7.03
N THR A 16 44.43 14.55 7.19
CA THR A 16 44.62 13.70 8.37
C THR A 16 45.11 14.57 9.55
N ARG A 17 44.55 14.39 10.72
CA ARG A 17 45.20 14.79 11.98
C ARG A 17 45.06 13.71 13.04
N THR A 18 46.13 12.97 13.18
CA THR A 18 46.55 12.21 14.35
C THR A 18 47.06 13.17 15.42
N PHE A 19 46.73 12.95 16.66
CA PHE A 19 47.58 13.33 17.80
C PHE A 19 47.55 12.26 18.88
N ALA A 20 48.72 11.83 19.24
CA ALA A 20 49.05 10.84 20.26
C ALA A 20 49.60 11.48 21.53
N SER A 21 49.63 10.66 22.59
CA SER A 21 50.54 10.61 23.75
C SER A 21 50.18 11.58 24.91
N SER A 22 50.21 11.22 26.07
CA SER A 22 50.95 10.38 27.01
C SER A 22 50.89 11.11 28.37
N GLY A 23 50.81 10.40 29.46
CA GLY A 23 51.00 10.97 30.81
C GLY A 23 50.62 9.98 31.90
N SER A 24 51.59 9.23 32.31
CA SER A 24 51.64 8.37 33.49
C SER A 24 51.49 9.17 34.77
N ASN A 25 50.83 8.63 35.77
CA ASN A 25 51.34 8.72 37.16
C ASN A 25 50.78 7.58 38.05
N GLU A 26 51.67 6.99 38.73
CA GLU A 26 51.52 5.93 39.73
C GLU A 26 50.99 6.50 41.04
N GLY A 27 50.26 5.67 41.77
CA GLY A 27 49.81 5.95 43.13
C GLY A 27 49.21 4.68 43.73
N GLU A 28 50.06 3.94 44.47
CA GLU A 28 49.67 2.81 45.33
C GLU A 28 48.74 3.32 46.42
N ASP A 29 47.67 2.56 46.76
CA ASP A 29 47.30 2.33 48.15
C ASP A 29 46.38 1.10 48.31
N ASP A 30 46.58 0.48 49.45
CA ASP A 30 46.10 -0.78 49.92
C ASP A 30 44.60 -0.84 50.21
N GLY A 31 44.02 -2.05 50.14
CA GLY A 31 43.00 -2.41 51.07
C GLY A 31 41.66 -2.97 50.55
N GLU A 32 41.45 -4.18 50.95
CA GLU A 32 40.17 -4.90 51.16
C GLU A 32 39.43 -5.50 49.97
N THR A 33 39.61 -6.80 49.89
CA THR A 33 38.83 -7.76 49.10
C THR A 33 37.38 -7.86 49.61
N LYS A 34 36.44 -7.22 48.91
CA LYS A 34 35.00 -7.52 49.00
C LYS A 34 34.52 -8.19 47.73
N THR A 35 34.36 -9.50 47.78
CA THR A 35 33.75 -10.35 46.76
C THR A 35 32.30 -9.89 46.52
N LYS A 36 32.05 -9.10 45.49
CA LYS A 36 30.69 -8.83 44.98
C LYS A 36 30.26 -9.91 43.99
N THR A 37 29.43 -10.84 44.46
CA THR A 37 28.72 -11.82 43.64
C THR A 37 27.78 -11.09 42.71
N THR A 38 28.16 -10.91 41.45
CA THR A 38 27.31 -10.30 40.41
C THR A 38 26.30 -11.36 39.96
N LYS A 39 25.07 -11.31 40.50
CA LYS A 39 23.93 -12.07 39.97
C LYS A 39 23.55 -11.54 38.62
N THR A 40 24.03 -12.19 37.56
CA THR A 40 23.56 -11.96 36.18
C THR A 40 22.10 -12.39 36.06
N LYS A 41 21.16 -11.45 36.11
CA LYS A 41 19.77 -11.69 35.78
C LYS A 41 19.65 -11.89 34.29
N THR A 42 19.65 -13.11 33.81
CA THR A 42 19.28 -13.49 32.45
C THR A 42 17.79 -13.13 32.27
N LYS A 43 17.50 -12.00 31.62
CA LYS A 43 16.15 -11.65 31.20
C LYS A 43 15.78 -12.57 30.04
N THR A 44 15.10 -13.66 30.31
CA THR A 44 14.43 -14.49 29.33
C THR A 44 13.33 -13.63 28.69
N LYS A 45 13.57 -13.14 27.46
CA LYS A 45 12.53 -12.50 26.65
C LYS A 45 11.50 -13.58 26.30
N THR A 46 10.43 -13.69 27.07
CA THR A 46 9.23 -14.44 26.70
C THR A 46 8.71 -13.86 25.39
N LYS A 47 8.85 -14.59 24.27
CA LYS A 47 8.19 -14.26 23.00
C LYS A 47 6.70 -14.21 23.29
N LYS A 48 6.09 -13.02 23.25
CA LYS A 48 4.63 -12.86 23.25
C LYS A 48 4.09 -13.72 22.11
N LYS A 49 3.36 -14.80 22.42
CA LYS A 49 2.58 -15.53 21.42
C LYS A 49 1.59 -14.55 20.80
N THR A 50 1.78 -14.22 19.54
CA THR A 50 0.80 -13.43 18.77
C THR A 50 -0.48 -14.24 18.69
N SER A 51 -1.62 -13.65 19.08
CA SER A 51 -2.92 -14.32 18.94
C SER A 51 -3.20 -14.62 17.46
N PRO A 52 -3.89 -15.75 17.16
CA PRO A 52 -4.26 -16.07 15.79
C PRO A 52 -5.08 -14.95 15.16
N TYR A 53 -4.99 -14.83 13.83
CA TYR A 53 -5.81 -13.84 13.09
C TYR A 53 -7.29 -14.23 13.21
N PRO A 54 -8.23 -13.26 13.40
CA PRO A 54 -9.66 -13.55 13.57
C PRO A 54 -10.26 -14.29 12.37
N GLU A 55 -11.06 -15.31 12.62
CA GLU A 55 -11.74 -16.07 11.57
C GLU A 55 -12.72 -15.20 10.77
N SER A 56 -13.44 -14.29 11.45
CA SER A 56 -14.38 -13.37 10.81
C SER A 56 -13.77 -12.40 9.79
N ARG A 57 -12.44 -12.29 9.75
CA ARG A 57 -11.68 -11.43 8.83
C ARG A 57 -10.78 -12.25 7.89
N SER A 58 -11.01 -13.55 7.81
CA SER A 58 -10.26 -14.47 6.97
C SER A 58 -11.19 -15.42 6.23
N VAL A 59 -10.68 -16.02 5.16
CA VAL A 59 -11.36 -17.04 4.36
C VAL A 59 -10.39 -18.21 4.15
N THR A 60 -10.94 -19.42 4.03
CA THR A 60 -10.15 -20.61 3.70
C THR A 60 -10.38 -20.95 2.23
N VAL A 61 -9.29 -20.99 1.45
CA VAL A 61 -9.28 -21.36 0.05
C VAL A 61 -8.26 -22.49 -0.12
N ASN A 62 -8.70 -23.62 -0.67
CA ASN A 62 -7.86 -24.82 -0.86
C ASN A 62 -7.09 -25.27 0.41
N GLY A 63 -7.75 -25.18 1.57
CA GLY A 63 -7.18 -25.57 2.86
C GLY A 63 -6.23 -24.56 3.50
N GLU A 64 -5.96 -23.43 2.84
CA GLU A 64 -5.11 -22.35 3.36
C GLU A 64 -5.95 -21.14 3.77
N ARG A 65 -5.53 -20.45 4.82
CA ARG A 65 -6.23 -19.27 5.32
C ARG A 65 -5.64 -17.98 4.74
N TYR A 66 -6.51 -17.11 4.25
CA TYR A 66 -6.16 -15.80 3.68
C TYR A 66 -6.88 -14.68 4.44
N ARG A 67 -6.21 -13.53 4.62
CA ARG A 67 -6.87 -12.30 5.07
C ARG A 67 -7.80 -11.81 3.98
N ARG A 68 -9.05 -11.48 4.32
CA ARG A 68 -9.96 -10.81 3.40
C ARG A 68 -9.58 -9.34 3.27
N CYS A 69 -9.48 -8.84 2.04
CA CYS A 69 -9.17 -7.45 1.74
C CYS A 69 -10.06 -6.95 0.62
N ALA A 70 -10.66 -5.78 0.79
CA ALA A 70 -11.36 -5.09 -0.28
C ALA A 70 -10.37 -4.24 -1.10
N ALA A 71 -10.58 -4.15 -2.42
CA ALA A 71 -9.80 -3.31 -3.32
C ALA A 71 -10.74 -2.49 -4.21
N ALA A 72 -10.49 -1.17 -4.30
CA ALA A 72 -11.28 -0.25 -5.09
C ALA A 72 -10.71 -0.11 -6.51
N ILE A 73 -11.46 -0.56 -7.52
CA ILE A 73 -11.20 -0.27 -8.94
C ILE A 73 -11.97 1.00 -9.28
N VAL A 74 -11.31 2.16 -9.14
CA VAL A 74 -11.88 3.46 -9.51
C VAL A 74 -11.53 3.75 -10.95
N PHE A 75 -12.52 3.84 -11.84
CA PHE A 75 -12.29 4.11 -13.26
C PHE A 75 -12.90 5.45 -13.69
N ASN A 76 -12.26 6.10 -14.68
CA ASN A 76 -12.70 7.35 -15.28
C ASN A 76 -13.53 7.13 -16.55
N ASP A 77 -13.97 8.22 -17.20
CA ASP A 77 -14.78 8.20 -18.44
C ASP A 77 -14.06 7.56 -19.65
N ARG A 78 -12.77 7.27 -19.54
CA ARG A 78 -11.97 6.53 -20.55
C ARG A 78 -11.75 5.07 -20.17
N GLY A 79 -12.22 4.62 -19.02
CA GLY A 79 -11.98 3.27 -18.51
C GLY A 79 -10.57 3.07 -17.93
N GLN A 80 -9.80 4.15 -17.73
CA GLN A 80 -8.52 4.08 -17.01
C GLN A 80 -8.77 3.99 -15.51
N VAL A 81 -7.91 3.29 -14.79
CA VAL A 81 -8.05 2.98 -13.37
C VAL A 81 -7.09 3.81 -12.54
N LEU A 82 -7.58 4.33 -11.41
CA LEU A 82 -6.80 5.07 -10.43
C LEU A 82 -5.88 4.14 -9.66
N CYS A 83 -4.57 4.44 -9.67
CA CYS A 83 -3.58 3.73 -8.89
C CYS A 83 -2.68 4.68 -8.14
N GLY A 84 -2.25 4.26 -6.95
CA GLY A 84 -1.28 4.94 -6.13
C GLY A 84 0.10 4.28 -6.20
N GLU A 85 1.17 5.08 -6.33
CA GLU A 85 2.53 4.60 -6.14
C GLU A 85 2.79 4.44 -4.65
N ARG A 86 3.15 3.25 -4.23
CA ARG A 86 3.39 2.94 -2.81
C ARG A 86 4.55 3.77 -2.23
N SER A 87 4.31 4.36 -1.06
CA SER A 87 5.30 5.17 -0.33
C SER A 87 6.51 4.33 0.14
N ASP A 88 6.29 3.05 0.49
CA ASP A 88 7.32 2.12 0.93
C ASP A 88 8.03 1.39 -0.23
N ARG A 89 7.54 1.56 -1.49
CA ARG A 89 8.07 0.84 -2.65
C ARG A 89 7.86 1.60 -3.95
N LYS A 90 8.86 2.38 -4.34
CA LYS A 90 8.86 3.13 -5.60
C LYS A 90 8.70 2.24 -6.83
N GLY A 91 7.91 2.71 -7.78
CA GLY A 91 7.58 1.97 -9.01
C GLY A 91 6.51 0.88 -8.84
N SER A 92 6.03 0.61 -7.63
CA SER A 92 4.92 -0.33 -7.41
C SER A 92 3.59 0.43 -7.33
N TRP A 93 2.73 0.21 -8.31
CA TRP A 93 1.42 0.83 -8.43
C TRP A 93 0.34 -0.12 -7.96
N ASN A 94 -0.52 0.33 -7.07
CA ASN A 94 -1.59 -0.48 -6.51
C ASN A 94 -2.90 0.30 -6.53
N MET A 95 -4.02 -0.42 -6.66
CA MET A 95 -5.33 0.12 -6.35
C MET A 95 -5.46 0.32 -4.85
N PRO A 96 -6.24 1.31 -4.38
CA PRO A 96 -6.58 1.46 -2.96
C PRO A 96 -7.19 0.17 -2.41
N GLN A 97 -6.65 -0.33 -1.26
CA GLN A 97 -7.07 -1.62 -0.72
C GLN A 97 -6.67 -1.84 0.73
N GLY A 98 -7.53 -2.48 1.49
CA GLY A 98 -7.19 -2.90 2.84
C GLY A 98 -8.11 -3.95 3.41
N GLY A 99 -8.04 -4.18 4.71
CA GLY A 99 -8.70 -5.31 5.34
C GLY A 99 -10.19 -5.10 5.53
N ILE A 100 -11.00 -6.09 5.16
CA ILE A 100 -12.42 -6.11 5.49
C ILE A 100 -12.57 -6.35 6.99
N GLU A 101 -13.31 -5.47 7.67
CA GLU A 101 -13.56 -5.56 9.10
C GLU A 101 -14.73 -6.50 9.44
N LYS A 102 -14.87 -6.82 10.72
CA LYS A 102 -15.94 -7.72 11.17
C LYS A 102 -17.32 -7.10 10.91
N GLY A 103 -18.12 -7.77 10.09
CA GLY A 103 -19.48 -7.33 9.75
C GLY A 103 -19.55 -6.31 8.62
N GLU A 104 -18.41 -5.93 8.05
CA GLU A 104 -18.33 -5.01 6.92
C GLU A 104 -18.59 -5.76 5.60
N THR A 105 -19.32 -5.14 4.66
CA THR A 105 -19.46 -5.65 3.30
C THR A 105 -18.22 -5.28 2.47
N VAL A 106 -18.06 -5.90 1.31
CA VAL A 106 -16.96 -5.58 0.37
C VAL A 106 -17.02 -4.11 -0.07
N GLU A 107 -18.24 -3.65 -0.39
CA GLU A 107 -18.48 -2.28 -0.83
C GLU A 107 -18.15 -1.26 0.27
N ALA A 108 -18.58 -1.52 1.51
CA ALA A 108 -18.30 -0.66 2.64
C ALA A 108 -16.78 -0.59 2.91
N ALA A 109 -16.11 -1.75 2.91
CA ALA A 109 -14.67 -1.82 3.09
C ALA A 109 -13.91 -1.10 1.97
N ALA A 110 -14.26 -1.34 0.70
CA ALA A 110 -13.63 -0.68 -0.43
C ALA A 110 -13.84 0.84 -0.41
N THR A 111 -15.02 1.31 0.00
CA THR A 111 -15.34 2.73 0.17
C THR A 111 -14.50 3.37 1.27
N ARG A 112 -14.38 2.71 2.42
CA ARG A 112 -13.56 3.16 3.55
C ARG A 112 -12.08 3.23 3.17
N GLU A 113 -11.52 2.16 2.61
CA GLU A 113 -10.11 2.10 2.21
C GLU A 113 -9.79 3.14 1.11
N LEU A 114 -10.69 3.34 0.13
CA LEU A 114 -10.53 4.41 -0.86
C LEU A 114 -10.41 5.77 -0.19
N PHE A 115 -11.27 6.07 0.78
CA PHE A 115 -11.22 7.33 1.51
C PHE A 115 -9.97 7.43 2.39
N GLU A 116 -9.63 6.41 3.16
CA GLU A 116 -8.49 6.41 4.10
C GLU A 116 -7.15 6.60 3.37
N GLU A 117 -6.98 5.95 2.21
CA GLU A 117 -5.72 5.98 1.46
C GLU A 117 -5.61 7.16 0.47
N THR A 118 -6.73 7.74 0.03
CA THR A 118 -6.72 8.78 -1.02
C THR A 118 -7.50 10.05 -0.70
N GLY A 119 -8.31 10.07 0.34
CA GLY A 119 -9.25 11.16 0.65
C GLY A 119 -10.48 11.22 -0.25
N VAL A 120 -10.55 10.39 -1.29
CA VAL A 120 -11.65 10.39 -2.26
C VAL A 120 -12.90 9.77 -1.67
N ARG A 121 -14.01 10.52 -1.69
CA ARG A 121 -15.31 10.07 -1.17
C ARG A 121 -16.14 9.41 -2.25
N ALA A 122 -16.79 8.32 -1.90
CA ALA A 122 -17.74 7.63 -2.75
C ALA A 122 -19.17 7.91 -2.30
N ALA A 123 -20.06 8.21 -3.24
CA ALA A 123 -21.51 8.17 -3.02
C ALA A 123 -21.95 6.72 -2.92
N THR A 124 -22.74 6.39 -1.90
CA THR A 124 -23.18 5.02 -1.59
C THR A 124 -24.67 4.79 -1.86
N GLY A 125 -25.41 5.83 -2.24
CA GLY A 125 -26.85 5.78 -2.56
C GLY A 125 -27.20 6.50 -3.86
N GLU A 126 -28.38 6.17 -4.42
CA GLU A 126 -28.88 6.82 -5.63
C GLU A 126 -29.52 8.19 -5.36
N ASP A 127 -29.97 8.49 -4.12
CA ASP A 127 -30.87 9.60 -3.80
C ASP A 127 -30.49 10.40 -2.53
N ASP A 128 -29.34 10.19 -1.91
CA ASP A 128 -29.10 10.72 -0.56
C ASP A 128 -28.43 12.10 -0.49
N GLY A 129 -28.21 12.75 -1.63
CA GLY A 129 -27.51 14.05 -1.67
C GLY A 129 -26.06 13.96 -1.18
N ASP A 130 -25.51 12.76 -1.05
CA ASP A 130 -24.11 12.56 -0.73
C ASP A 130 -23.22 13.09 -1.87
N VAL A 131 -22.41 14.08 -1.54
CA VAL A 131 -21.52 14.79 -2.47
C VAL A 131 -20.25 13.98 -2.73
N GLY A 132 -20.40 12.65 -2.86
CA GLY A 132 -19.27 11.79 -3.22
C GLY A 132 -18.79 12.08 -4.65
N LEU A 133 -17.46 12.08 -4.83
CA LEU A 133 -16.86 12.31 -6.16
C LEU A 133 -17.01 11.10 -7.08
N VAL A 134 -16.99 9.89 -6.50
CA VAL A 134 -17.09 8.65 -7.24
C VAL A 134 -18.41 7.95 -6.94
N ARG A 135 -18.95 7.26 -7.94
CA ARG A 135 -20.18 6.48 -7.82
C ARG A 135 -19.86 5.01 -7.66
N LEU A 136 -20.46 4.38 -6.66
CA LEU A 136 -20.37 2.93 -6.48
C LEU A 136 -21.09 2.23 -7.64
N VAL A 137 -20.40 1.32 -8.32
CA VAL A 137 -20.95 0.45 -9.38
C VAL A 137 -21.29 -0.93 -8.84
N GLY A 138 -20.53 -1.41 -7.87
CA GLY A 138 -20.75 -2.66 -7.15
C GLY A 138 -19.56 -3.61 -7.14
N ALA A 139 -19.62 -4.61 -6.27
CA ALA A 139 -18.58 -5.61 -6.15
C ALA A 139 -18.48 -6.53 -7.37
N LEU A 140 -17.27 -7.02 -7.67
CA LEU A 140 -17.06 -8.12 -8.61
C LEU A 140 -17.51 -9.45 -7.97
N PRO A 141 -17.86 -10.46 -8.78
CA PRO A 141 -18.09 -11.81 -8.27
C PRO A 141 -16.87 -12.32 -7.50
N GLU A 142 -17.12 -13.11 -6.48
CA GLU A 142 -16.05 -13.79 -5.75
C GLU A 142 -15.32 -14.79 -6.64
N ASP A 143 -14.00 -14.87 -6.50
CA ASP A 143 -13.15 -15.82 -7.21
C ASP A 143 -11.98 -16.26 -6.32
N ASP A 144 -11.73 -17.55 -6.26
CA ASP A 144 -10.61 -18.10 -5.49
C ASP A 144 -9.24 -17.71 -6.06
N GLY A 145 -9.17 -17.39 -7.36
CA GLY A 145 -7.99 -16.88 -8.03
C GLY A 145 -7.57 -15.46 -7.59
N TYR A 146 -8.41 -14.76 -6.84
CA TYR A 146 -8.05 -13.47 -6.24
C TYR A 146 -7.09 -13.58 -5.04
N CYS A 147 -6.69 -14.78 -4.68
CA CYS A 147 -5.70 -15.01 -3.62
C CYS A 147 -4.27 -14.77 -4.13
N TYR A 148 -3.44 -14.20 -3.25
CA TYR A 148 -2.00 -14.20 -3.43
C TYR A 148 -1.28 -14.52 -2.14
N ARG A 149 -0.13 -15.19 -2.25
CA ARG A 149 0.68 -15.59 -1.10
C ARG A 149 1.63 -14.47 -0.70
N VAL A 150 1.97 -14.45 0.59
CA VAL A 150 2.96 -13.54 1.14
C VAL A 150 4.17 -14.33 1.64
N ASP A 151 5.29 -13.61 1.78
CA ASP A 151 6.52 -14.19 2.33
C ASP A 151 6.34 -14.57 3.82
N GLU A 152 7.03 -15.64 4.25
CA GLU A 152 6.99 -16.16 5.62
C GLU A 152 7.47 -15.15 6.68
N SER A 153 8.27 -14.17 6.30
CA SER A 153 8.74 -13.10 7.18
C SER A 153 7.66 -12.10 7.57
N THR A 154 6.55 -12.07 6.82
CA THR A 154 5.48 -11.09 7.01
C THR A 154 4.71 -11.31 8.33
N TRP A 155 4.05 -10.25 8.80
CA TRP A 155 3.18 -10.34 9.97
C TRP A 155 1.97 -11.24 9.74
N LEU A 156 1.50 -11.36 8.48
CA LEU A 156 0.41 -12.26 8.08
C LEU A 156 0.80 -13.73 8.30
N ALA A 157 1.94 -14.14 7.78
CA ALA A 157 2.45 -15.50 7.96
C ALA A 157 2.68 -15.82 9.45
N LYS A 158 3.18 -14.88 10.24
CA LYS A 158 3.35 -15.03 11.70
C LYS A 158 2.02 -15.20 12.45
N ARG A 159 0.88 -14.87 11.83
CA ARG A 159 -0.48 -15.08 12.35
C ARG A 159 -1.20 -16.27 11.72
N GLY A 160 -0.50 -17.11 10.98
CA GLY A 160 -1.03 -18.34 10.37
C GLY A 160 -1.87 -18.10 9.12
N LEU A 161 -1.59 -17.00 8.38
CA LEU A 161 -2.23 -16.71 7.11
C LEU A 161 -1.25 -16.98 5.96
N ALA A 162 -1.71 -17.63 4.89
CA ALA A 162 -0.93 -17.87 3.68
C ALA A 162 -0.73 -16.60 2.85
N GLY A 163 -1.65 -15.66 2.97
CA GLY A 163 -1.64 -14.42 2.18
C GLY A 163 -2.89 -13.58 2.36
N GLN A 164 -3.28 -12.93 1.27
CA GLN A 164 -4.52 -12.14 1.20
C GLN A 164 -5.38 -12.63 0.03
N ARG A 165 -6.71 -12.58 0.21
CA ARG A 165 -7.69 -12.67 -0.85
C ARG A 165 -8.25 -11.28 -1.08
N LEU A 166 -8.12 -10.78 -2.31
CA LEU A 166 -8.71 -9.52 -2.73
C LEU A 166 -10.17 -9.72 -3.12
N GLU A 167 -11.01 -8.78 -2.75
CA GLU A 167 -12.42 -8.71 -3.13
C GLU A 167 -12.61 -7.34 -3.76
N PHE A 168 -12.85 -7.30 -5.07
CA PHE A 168 -12.79 -6.05 -5.83
C PHE A 168 -14.16 -5.38 -5.92
N CYS A 169 -14.17 -4.05 -5.84
CA CYS A 169 -15.35 -3.22 -5.99
C CYS A 169 -15.11 -2.11 -7.02
N LEU A 170 -16.06 -1.92 -7.93
CA LEU A 170 -15.99 -0.93 -9.01
C LEU A 170 -16.60 0.39 -8.56
N PHE A 171 -15.89 1.49 -8.88
CA PHE A 171 -16.33 2.86 -8.69
C PHE A 171 -16.08 3.67 -9.97
N HIS A 172 -17.02 4.52 -10.36
CA HIS A 172 -16.87 5.44 -11.48
C HIS A 172 -16.59 6.86 -10.99
N TRP A 173 -15.53 7.49 -11.48
CA TRP A 173 -15.24 8.89 -11.25
C TRP A 173 -15.59 9.69 -12.51
N PRO A 174 -16.80 10.30 -12.58
CA PRO A 174 -17.25 11.01 -13.77
C PRO A 174 -16.53 12.36 -13.93
N GLY A 175 -16.44 12.84 -15.20
CA GLY A 175 -15.88 14.15 -15.51
C GLY A 175 -14.36 14.28 -15.39
N VAL A 176 -13.67 13.15 -15.14
CA VAL A 176 -12.20 13.09 -15.11
C VAL A 176 -11.73 12.28 -16.31
N ASP A 177 -11.19 12.97 -17.30
CA ASP A 177 -10.83 12.34 -18.58
C ASP A 177 -9.40 11.79 -18.65
N GLY A 178 -8.62 11.94 -17.57
CA GLY A 178 -7.26 11.42 -17.47
C GLY A 178 -6.19 12.18 -18.27
N VAL A 179 -6.57 13.14 -19.10
CA VAL A 179 -5.62 13.83 -20.02
C VAL A 179 -5.04 15.10 -19.42
N SER A 180 -5.79 15.80 -18.60
CA SER A 180 -5.45 17.17 -18.16
C SER A 180 -5.14 17.31 -16.67
N SER A 181 -5.31 16.27 -15.89
CA SER A 181 -5.08 16.37 -14.45
C SER A 181 -4.32 15.17 -13.88
N ASP A 182 -3.16 15.43 -13.31
CA ASP A 182 -2.55 14.51 -12.36
C ASP A 182 -3.52 14.37 -11.18
N PRO A 183 -4.12 13.19 -10.97
CA PRO A 183 -5.09 12.98 -9.91
C PRO A 183 -4.53 13.26 -8.52
N THR A 184 -3.21 13.19 -8.34
CA THR A 184 -2.54 13.54 -7.07
C THR A 184 -2.87 14.96 -6.58
N HIS A 185 -3.05 15.89 -7.51
CA HIS A 185 -3.31 17.31 -7.21
C HIS A 185 -4.80 17.68 -7.25
N HIS A 186 -5.69 16.71 -7.41
CA HIS A 186 -7.12 16.98 -7.34
C HIS A 186 -7.50 17.47 -5.93
N PRO A 187 -8.35 18.53 -5.79
CA PRO A 187 -8.68 19.14 -4.51
C PRO A 187 -9.26 18.19 -3.45
N ALA A 188 -9.88 17.10 -3.89
CA ALA A 188 -10.46 16.09 -3.00
C ALA A 188 -9.49 14.98 -2.61
N VAL A 189 -8.27 14.98 -3.14
CA VAL A 189 -7.26 13.98 -2.81
C VAL A 189 -6.45 14.43 -1.60
N ASN A 190 -6.35 13.53 -0.62
CA ASN A 190 -5.50 13.69 0.55
C ASN A 190 -4.69 12.40 0.75
N LEU A 191 -3.40 12.44 0.46
CA LEU A 191 -2.47 11.31 0.64
C LEU A 191 -1.74 11.32 1.99
N ALA A 192 -2.05 12.25 2.87
CA ALA A 192 -1.44 12.29 4.21
C ALA A 192 -1.94 11.16 5.13
N GLY A 193 -3.01 10.48 4.74
CA GLY A 193 -3.75 9.51 5.54
C GLY A 193 -4.91 10.18 6.28
N GLU A 194 -6.05 9.52 6.28
CA GLU A 194 -7.24 9.96 7.02
C GLU A 194 -7.42 9.13 8.29
N ASN A 195 -8.13 9.66 9.27
CA ASN A 195 -8.42 8.96 10.53
C ASN A 195 -7.20 8.43 11.31
N GLY A 196 -6.01 9.01 11.07
CA GLY A 196 -4.77 8.60 11.74
C GLY A 196 -4.05 7.43 11.06
N GLU A 197 -4.52 7.00 9.89
CA GLU A 197 -3.80 6.03 9.06
C GLU A 197 -2.49 6.63 8.54
N SER A 198 -1.50 5.78 8.32
CA SER A 198 -0.23 6.19 7.74
C SER A 198 -0.38 6.38 6.23
N ARG A 199 0.39 7.33 5.67
CA ARG A 199 0.48 7.55 4.23
C ARG A 199 0.84 6.25 3.50
N GLU A 200 -0.07 5.78 2.61
CA GLU A 200 0.12 4.57 1.83
C GLU A 200 0.71 4.87 0.45
N PHE A 201 0.31 6.00 -0.18
CA PHE A 201 0.73 6.40 -1.51
C PHE A 201 1.48 7.72 -1.51
N ASP A 202 2.48 7.86 -2.41
CA ASP A 202 3.20 9.12 -2.64
C ASP A 202 2.52 9.99 -3.71
N ARG A 203 1.90 9.36 -4.70
CA ARG A 203 1.17 10.01 -5.79
C ARG A 203 0.16 9.07 -6.41
N LEU A 204 -0.82 9.63 -7.11
CA LEU A 204 -1.82 8.88 -7.88
C LEU A 204 -1.58 9.04 -9.38
N ARG A 205 -2.09 8.10 -10.17
CA ARG A 205 -2.07 8.14 -11.64
C ARG A 205 -3.26 7.38 -12.21
N TRP A 206 -3.82 7.87 -13.32
CA TRP A 206 -4.69 7.10 -14.18
C TRP A 206 -3.85 6.16 -15.04
N MET A 207 -4.18 4.88 -15.04
CA MET A 207 -3.41 3.84 -15.74
C MET A 207 -4.35 2.95 -16.55
N ASP A 208 -3.87 2.49 -17.71
CA ASP A 208 -4.54 1.40 -18.39
C ASP A 208 -4.41 0.11 -17.56
N PHE A 209 -5.45 -0.71 -17.52
CA PHE A 209 -5.46 -1.87 -16.63
C PHE A 209 -4.36 -2.88 -16.96
N ASP A 210 -3.95 -2.96 -18.23
CA ASP A 210 -2.83 -3.82 -18.64
C ASP A 210 -1.51 -3.35 -18.03
N ASP A 211 -1.27 -2.04 -17.98
CA ASP A 211 -0.08 -1.46 -17.36
C ASP A 211 -0.06 -1.70 -15.85
N ILE A 212 -1.23 -1.63 -15.19
CA ILE A 212 -1.34 -1.92 -13.76
C ILE A 212 -0.91 -3.36 -13.46
N VAL A 213 -1.37 -4.33 -14.27
CA VAL A 213 -0.99 -5.73 -14.10
C VAL A 213 0.51 -5.94 -14.31
N ALA A 214 1.13 -5.17 -15.20
CA ALA A 214 2.58 -5.23 -15.43
C ALA A 214 3.38 -4.63 -14.25
N ASP A 215 2.92 -3.50 -13.70
CA ASP A 215 3.64 -2.67 -12.71
C ASP A 215 3.33 -3.04 -11.26
N VAL A 216 2.26 -3.78 -11.00
CA VAL A 216 1.93 -4.25 -9.66
C VAL A 216 2.96 -5.25 -9.14
N TRP A 217 3.08 -5.34 -7.83
CA TRP A 217 3.95 -6.33 -7.19
C TRP A 217 3.70 -7.75 -7.75
N PRO A 218 4.75 -8.52 -8.13
CA PRO A 218 4.61 -9.77 -8.87
C PRO A 218 3.61 -10.77 -8.28
N THR A 219 3.51 -10.86 -6.95
CA THR A 219 2.58 -11.78 -6.29
C THR A 219 1.11 -11.39 -6.49
N LYS A 220 0.82 -10.12 -6.80
CA LYS A 220 -0.53 -9.62 -7.06
C LYS A 220 -0.94 -9.66 -8.53
N ARG A 221 -0.05 -10.03 -9.45
CA ARG A 221 -0.33 -10.00 -10.89
C ARG A 221 -1.50 -10.89 -11.29
N VAL A 222 -1.58 -12.10 -10.73
CA VAL A 222 -2.67 -13.04 -11.04
C VAL A 222 -4.03 -12.47 -10.62
N PRO A 223 -4.26 -12.11 -9.34
CA PRO A 223 -5.55 -11.53 -8.96
C PRO A 223 -5.90 -10.24 -9.71
N TYR A 224 -4.92 -9.40 -10.03
CA TYR A 224 -5.16 -8.18 -10.80
C TYR A 224 -5.52 -8.46 -12.26
N ALA A 225 -4.90 -9.45 -12.89
CA ALA A 225 -5.24 -9.86 -14.25
C ALA A 225 -6.67 -10.43 -14.32
N LEU A 226 -7.04 -11.29 -13.38
CA LEU A 226 -8.41 -11.81 -13.29
C LEU A 226 -9.44 -10.70 -13.05
N ALA A 227 -9.14 -9.77 -12.14
CA ALA A 227 -10.01 -8.61 -11.87
C ALA A 227 -10.18 -7.73 -13.12
N ARG A 228 -9.10 -7.48 -13.89
CA ARG A 228 -9.14 -6.78 -15.17
C ARG A 228 -10.11 -7.46 -16.14
N ASP A 229 -9.96 -8.78 -16.33
CA ASP A 229 -10.74 -9.53 -17.30
C ASP A 229 -12.24 -9.55 -16.94
N VAL A 230 -12.56 -9.68 -15.65
CA VAL A 230 -13.94 -9.66 -15.16
C VAL A 230 -14.54 -8.24 -15.18
N SER A 231 -13.76 -7.21 -14.86
CA SER A 231 -14.26 -5.84 -14.76
C SER A 231 -14.46 -5.17 -16.12
N ARG A 232 -13.70 -5.52 -17.15
CA ARG A 232 -13.71 -4.83 -18.46
C ARG A 232 -15.11 -4.70 -19.05
N ALA A 233 -15.85 -5.79 -19.20
CA ALA A 233 -17.20 -5.77 -19.74
C ALA A 233 -18.18 -4.93 -18.89
N ARG A 234 -18.02 -4.92 -17.56
CA ARG A 234 -18.85 -4.12 -16.66
C ARG A 234 -18.54 -2.63 -16.75
N VAL A 235 -17.26 -2.26 -16.89
CA VAL A 235 -16.84 -0.87 -17.12
C VAL A 235 -17.37 -0.36 -18.45
N ASP A 236 -17.21 -1.14 -19.53
CA ASP A 236 -17.70 -0.77 -20.86
C ASP A 236 -19.23 -0.58 -20.85
N ALA A 237 -19.96 -1.51 -20.24
CA ALA A 237 -21.42 -1.41 -20.12
C ALA A 237 -21.83 -0.17 -19.30
N TRP A 238 -21.16 0.12 -18.20
CA TRP A 238 -21.43 1.31 -17.39
C TRP A 238 -21.19 2.60 -18.18
N LEU A 239 -20.05 2.72 -18.85
CA LEU A 239 -19.70 3.90 -19.66
C LEU A 239 -20.66 4.11 -20.84
N ALA A 240 -21.15 3.04 -21.46
CA ALA A 240 -22.18 3.15 -22.51
C ALA A 240 -23.46 3.77 -21.95
N THR A 241 -23.95 3.30 -20.78
CA THR A 241 -25.20 3.83 -20.17
C THR A 241 -25.05 5.28 -19.67
N THR A 242 -23.85 5.72 -19.31
CA THR A 242 -23.62 7.09 -18.84
C THR A 242 -23.48 8.08 -19.98
N ARG A 243 -22.98 7.67 -21.15
CA ARG A 243 -22.90 8.50 -22.37
C ARG A 243 -24.27 8.84 -22.95
N ASP A 244 -25.24 7.92 -22.83
CA ASP A 244 -26.59 8.12 -23.33
C ASP A 244 -27.44 9.07 -22.45
N ARG A 245 -26.92 9.49 -21.29
CA ARG A 245 -27.61 10.39 -20.33
C ARG A 245 -27.14 11.85 -20.41
N VAL A 246 -26.14 12.16 -21.24
CA VAL A 246 -25.60 13.49 -21.51
C VAL A 246 -26.06 13.99 -22.89
#